data_cff35c5c9583bcb9a7da297a49c5b9e9
#
_entry.id   cff35c5c9583bcb9a7da297a49c5b9e9
#
_cell.length_a   1.000
_cell.length_b   1.000
_cell.length_c   1.000
_cell.angle_alpha   90.00
_cell.angle_beta   90.00
_cell.angle_gamma   90.00
#
_symmetry.space_group_name_H-M   'P 1'
#
loop_
_entity.id
_entity.type
_entity.pdbx_description
1 polymer ?
#
loop_
_entity_poly.entity_id
_entity_poly.type
_entity_poly.pdbx_seq_one_letter_code
_entity_poly.pdbx_strand_id
1 'polypeptide(L)'
;MRKVLVFTISIISLFLGSCSNDLEINAPWKDVTVVFGLLNKNETTHYIRISKAFLGEGDALEFASQFDSLYYNPDLLDVKVYRVYNGLVEDSFLCAAVTDIDKDPGIFAAPSQILYSFDAVLSGTENENSIYRLVVKNKQTGNVASAETELVSNITLLTPGNAIDELPLYPQNATLIKYKTGENGKMYELFIRFKYREYSLLDQSDIVSKVVEINLGRITNDNTDGGKEMRMSIENASIYQALFAAIPKSTPENTKYRYADSLQFQINVAADDMTTYLNVNQPSNTIAQERPQYTNVENGLGLFSSRNSITRTKYIDDFTVDTLRRNPLTEEMNWLPR
;
A
#
# COMPACT_ATOMS: atom_id res chain seq x y z
N MET A 1 39.35 -50.08 -50.88
CA MET A 1 39.52 -48.67 -50.61
C MET A 1 38.30 -47.82 -51.04
N ARG A 2 37.80 -47.96 -52.25
CA ARG A 2 36.71 -47.16 -52.82
C ARG A 2 35.35 -47.29 -52.02
N LYS A 3 35.03 -48.51 -51.53
CA LYS A 3 33.80 -48.77 -50.74
C LYS A 3 33.87 -48.19 -49.31
N VAL A 4 35.05 -48.13 -48.69
CA VAL A 4 35.26 -47.53 -47.36
C VAL A 4 35.16 -46.02 -47.45
N LEU A 5 35.69 -45.39 -48.50
CA LEU A 5 35.64 -43.97 -48.75
C LEU A 5 34.16 -43.42 -48.86
N VAL A 6 33.35 -44.19 -49.64
CA VAL A 6 31.93 -43.83 -49.84
C VAL A 6 31.13 -43.94 -48.53
N PHE A 7 31.45 -44.96 -47.70
CA PHE A 7 30.78 -45.12 -46.39
C PHE A 7 31.17 -44.04 -45.37
N THR A 8 32.42 -43.57 -45.40
CA THR A 8 32.91 -42.51 -44.57
C THR A 8 32.30 -41.15 -44.96
N ILE A 9 32.13 -40.85 -46.22
CA ILE A 9 31.48 -39.61 -46.71
C ILE A 9 30.01 -39.65 -46.43
N SER A 10 29.31 -40.78 -46.42
CA SER A 10 27.88 -40.90 -46.08
C SER A 10 27.62 -40.68 -44.56
N ILE A 11 28.57 -41.05 -43.70
CA ILE A 11 28.47 -40.81 -42.26
C ILE A 11 28.73 -39.34 -41.92
N ILE A 12 29.64 -38.67 -42.64
CA ILE A 12 29.94 -37.24 -42.40
C ILE A 12 28.77 -36.34 -42.85
N SER A 13 28.01 -36.68 -43.87
CA SER A 13 26.83 -35.91 -44.31
C SER A 13 25.63 -36.05 -43.40
N LEU A 14 25.58 -37.02 -42.48
CA LEU A 14 24.53 -37.17 -41.49
C LEU A 14 24.71 -36.23 -40.27
N PHE A 15 25.90 -35.67 -40.06
CA PHE A 15 26.19 -34.76 -38.95
C PHE A 15 26.02 -33.27 -39.30
N LEU A 16 25.74 -32.91 -40.56
CA LEU A 16 25.55 -31.53 -41.01
C LEU A 16 24.10 -31.05 -40.95
N GLY A 17 23.18 -31.87 -40.49
CA GLY A 17 21.78 -31.51 -40.23
C GLY A 17 21.53 -31.09 -38.77
N SER A 18 22.42 -30.30 -38.17
CA SER A 18 22.10 -29.64 -36.90
C SER A 18 21.12 -28.51 -37.20
N CYS A 19 19.83 -28.82 -37.14
CA CYS A 19 18.81 -27.78 -37.00
C CYS A 19 19.14 -26.99 -35.74
N SER A 20 19.48 -25.72 -35.89
CA SER A 20 19.38 -24.76 -34.79
C SER A 20 17.91 -24.67 -34.44
N ASN A 21 17.49 -25.37 -33.41
CA ASN A 21 16.23 -25.08 -32.75
C ASN A 21 16.44 -23.77 -32.00
N ASP A 22 16.30 -22.63 -32.65
CA ASP A 22 16.01 -21.39 -32.00
C ASP A 22 14.62 -21.57 -31.34
N LEU A 23 14.65 -22.02 -30.11
CA LEU A 23 13.44 -22.05 -29.29
C LEU A 23 13.09 -20.59 -29.02
N GLU A 24 12.13 -20.05 -29.77
CA GLU A 24 11.51 -18.80 -29.36
C GLU A 24 10.81 -18.99 -27.99
N ILE A 25 11.55 -18.75 -26.94
CA ILE A 25 11.09 -18.92 -25.56
C ILE A 25 10.12 -17.79 -25.16
N ASN A 26 10.14 -16.68 -25.89
CA ASN A 26 9.31 -15.52 -25.61
C ASN A 26 8.02 -15.53 -26.43
N ALA A 27 6.89 -15.42 -25.77
CA ALA A 27 5.62 -15.16 -26.43
C ALA A 27 5.72 -13.85 -27.24
N PRO A 28 5.01 -13.73 -28.39
CA PRO A 28 5.00 -12.47 -29.14
C PRO A 28 4.61 -11.31 -28.24
N TRP A 29 5.30 -10.17 -28.42
CA TRP A 29 5.05 -8.97 -27.65
C TRP A 29 3.55 -8.62 -27.64
N LYS A 30 2.99 -8.47 -26.44
CA LYS A 30 1.61 -8.07 -26.22
C LYS A 30 1.61 -6.80 -25.41
N ASP A 31 0.92 -5.78 -25.89
CA ASP A 31 0.67 -4.55 -25.13
C ASP A 31 -0.27 -4.86 -23.96
N VAL A 32 0.29 -5.00 -22.76
CA VAL A 32 -0.47 -5.28 -21.53
C VAL A 32 -0.40 -4.05 -20.62
N THR A 33 -1.54 -3.44 -20.43
CA THR A 33 -1.69 -2.30 -19.51
C THR A 33 -1.70 -2.78 -18.06
N VAL A 34 -0.85 -2.17 -17.23
CA VAL A 34 -0.80 -2.42 -15.78
C VAL A 34 -1.36 -1.22 -15.04
N VAL A 35 -2.35 -1.45 -14.20
CA VAL A 35 -3.08 -0.41 -13.47
C VAL A 35 -2.91 -0.58 -11.97
N PHE A 36 -2.64 0.51 -11.25
CA PHE A 36 -2.76 0.58 -9.79
C PHE A 36 -3.49 1.86 -9.39
N GLY A 37 -4.68 1.72 -8.86
CA GLY A 37 -5.49 2.82 -8.34
C GLY A 37 -6.23 2.41 -7.08
N LEU A 38 -6.20 3.27 -6.06
CA LEU A 38 -6.91 3.06 -4.79
C LEU A 38 -7.74 4.30 -4.48
N LEU A 39 -9.05 4.20 -4.63
CA LEU A 39 -9.96 5.28 -4.29
C LEU A 39 -10.15 5.38 -2.77
N ASN A 40 -10.21 6.61 -2.29
CA ASN A 40 -10.51 6.90 -0.89
C ASN A 40 -11.55 8.03 -0.86
N LYS A 41 -12.72 7.77 -0.32
CA LYS A 41 -13.82 8.76 -0.28
C LYS A 41 -13.53 10.02 0.52
N ASN A 42 -12.51 10.00 1.37
CA ASN A 42 -12.08 11.14 2.18
C ASN A 42 -11.03 12.02 1.48
N GLU A 43 -10.59 11.63 0.29
CA GLU A 43 -9.68 12.40 -0.55
C GLU A 43 -10.49 13.11 -1.65
N THR A 44 -9.97 14.22 -2.16
CA THR A 44 -10.59 15.00 -3.24
C THR A 44 -9.85 14.84 -4.56
N THR A 45 -8.57 14.48 -4.52
CA THR A 45 -7.77 14.17 -5.69
C THR A 45 -7.37 12.70 -5.66
N HIS A 46 -7.67 11.99 -6.73
CA HIS A 46 -7.45 10.55 -6.86
C HIS A 46 -6.39 10.27 -7.90
N TYR A 47 -5.43 9.39 -7.56
CA TYR A 47 -4.30 9.06 -8.43
C TYR A 47 -4.37 7.61 -8.88
N ILE A 48 -4.08 7.39 -10.17
CA ILE A 48 -4.02 6.08 -10.81
C ILE A 48 -2.68 5.98 -11.52
N ARG A 49 -1.89 4.97 -11.19
CA ARG A 49 -0.67 4.65 -11.94
C ARG A 49 -1.02 3.71 -13.08
N ILE A 50 -0.64 4.09 -14.29
CA ILE A 50 -0.80 3.27 -15.49
C ILE A 50 0.58 3.10 -16.10
N SER A 51 0.98 1.83 -16.28
CA SER A 51 2.27 1.45 -16.83
C SER A 51 2.13 0.32 -17.84
N LYS A 52 3.22 0.00 -18.54
CA LYS A 52 3.31 -1.14 -19.46
C LYS A 52 3.86 -2.36 -18.70
N ALA A 53 3.35 -3.55 -19.01
CA ALA A 53 4.13 -4.76 -18.80
C ALA A 53 5.14 -4.84 -19.92
N PHE A 54 6.41 -4.99 -19.59
CA PHE A 54 7.46 -5.20 -20.59
C PHE A 54 7.77 -6.70 -20.69
N LEU A 55 7.57 -7.22 -21.89
CA LEU A 55 7.99 -8.56 -22.30
C LEU A 55 8.91 -8.36 -23.50
N GLY A 56 10.14 -8.80 -23.41
CA GLY A 56 11.11 -8.66 -24.50
C GLY A 56 12.31 -9.55 -24.30
N GLU A 57 13.10 -9.72 -25.35
CA GLU A 57 14.42 -10.34 -25.27
C GLU A 57 15.37 -9.34 -24.60
N GLY A 58 15.92 -9.70 -23.43
CA GLY A 58 16.85 -8.86 -22.69
C GLY A 58 16.70 -8.96 -21.18
N ASP A 59 17.46 -8.13 -20.47
CA ASP A 59 17.43 -8.06 -19.00
C ASP A 59 16.22 -7.25 -18.51
N ALA A 60 15.32 -7.90 -17.78
CA ALA A 60 14.15 -7.26 -17.19
C ALA A 60 14.51 -6.10 -16.25
N LEU A 61 15.67 -6.12 -15.59
CA LEU A 61 16.12 -5.02 -14.74
C LEU A 61 16.58 -3.82 -15.56
N GLU A 62 17.16 -4.05 -16.74
CA GLU A 62 17.52 -2.99 -17.65
C GLU A 62 16.27 -2.28 -18.18
N PHE A 63 15.24 -3.04 -18.62
CA PHE A 63 13.95 -2.47 -19.02
C PHE A 63 13.28 -1.70 -17.88
N ALA A 64 13.32 -2.23 -16.64
CA ALA A 64 12.74 -1.59 -15.48
C ALA A 64 13.42 -0.24 -15.15
N SER A 65 14.69 -0.05 -15.54
CA SER A 65 15.42 1.20 -15.31
C SER A 65 15.13 2.28 -16.38
N GLN A 66 14.47 1.92 -17.48
CA GLN A 66 14.18 2.83 -18.59
C GLN A 66 12.74 3.37 -18.50
N PHE A 67 12.61 4.69 -18.45
CA PHE A 67 11.32 5.36 -18.33
C PHE A 67 10.34 5.00 -19.46
N ASP A 68 10.80 5.03 -20.69
CA ASP A 68 9.97 4.75 -21.88
C ASP A 68 9.50 3.30 -21.98
N SER A 69 10.22 2.38 -21.30
CA SER A 69 9.78 0.98 -21.19
C SER A 69 8.65 0.79 -20.21
N LEU A 70 8.56 1.68 -19.20
CA LEU A 70 7.58 1.60 -18.12
C LEU A 70 6.29 2.36 -18.41
N TYR A 71 6.37 3.52 -19.08
CA TYR A 71 5.22 4.41 -19.22
C TYR A 71 4.79 4.58 -20.66
N TYR A 72 3.50 4.79 -20.86
CA TYR A 72 2.94 5.22 -22.14
C TYR A 72 3.20 6.72 -22.32
N ASN A 73 3.32 7.15 -23.58
CA ASN A 73 3.15 8.58 -23.88
C ASN A 73 1.70 8.96 -23.49
N PRO A 74 1.50 9.98 -22.62
CA PRO A 74 0.16 10.37 -22.16
C PRO A 74 -0.82 10.70 -23.28
N ASP A 75 -0.34 11.25 -24.38
CA ASP A 75 -1.18 11.61 -25.54
C ASP A 75 -1.82 10.38 -26.21
N LEU A 76 -1.25 9.19 -26.01
CA LEU A 76 -1.76 7.95 -26.56
C LEU A 76 -2.83 7.29 -25.67
N LEU A 77 -3.03 7.74 -24.43
CA LEU A 77 -4.04 7.19 -23.55
C LEU A 77 -5.26 8.11 -23.43
N ASP A 78 -6.44 7.49 -23.36
CA ASP A 78 -7.68 8.10 -22.88
C ASP A 78 -8.08 7.37 -21.61
N VAL A 79 -7.98 8.08 -20.48
CA VAL A 79 -8.19 7.51 -19.15
C VAL A 79 -9.39 8.19 -18.51
N LYS A 80 -10.41 7.40 -18.17
CA LYS A 80 -11.66 7.90 -17.57
C LYS A 80 -12.10 7.03 -16.42
N VAL A 81 -12.68 7.66 -15.40
CA VAL A 81 -13.41 7.00 -14.34
C VAL A 81 -14.87 7.39 -14.47
N TYR A 82 -15.75 6.40 -14.52
CA TYR A 82 -17.19 6.58 -14.56
C TYR A 82 -17.78 6.26 -13.19
N ARG A 83 -18.67 7.11 -12.70
CA ARG A 83 -19.52 6.80 -11.55
C ARG A 83 -20.84 6.20 -12.07
N VAL A 84 -21.11 4.97 -11.64
CA VAL A 84 -22.31 4.22 -12.01
C VAL A 84 -23.18 4.06 -10.77
N TYR A 85 -24.38 4.61 -10.81
CA TYR A 85 -25.36 4.51 -9.74
C TYR A 85 -26.67 3.89 -10.29
N ASN A 86 -27.19 2.88 -9.61
CA ASN A 86 -28.37 2.13 -10.08
C ASN A 86 -28.27 1.62 -11.53
N GLY A 87 -27.07 1.24 -11.97
CA GLY A 87 -26.81 0.74 -13.32
C GLY A 87 -26.69 1.82 -14.41
N LEU A 88 -26.79 3.10 -14.05
CA LEU A 88 -26.67 4.22 -14.98
C LEU A 88 -25.36 4.98 -14.73
N VAL A 89 -24.73 5.43 -15.82
CA VAL A 89 -23.57 6.32 -15.73
C VAL A 89 -24.08 7.71 -15.40
N GLU A 90 -23.80 8.17 -14.18
CA GLU A 90 -24.23 9.49 -13.69
C GLU A 90 -23.15 10.56 -13.86
N ASP A 91 -21.88 10.17 -13.75
CA ASP A 91 -20.72 11.06 -13.92
C ASP A 91 -19.59 10.39 -14.67
N SER A 92 -18.74 11.22 -15.29
CA SER A 92 -17.48 10.78 -15.89
C SER A 92 -16.36 11.76 -15.61
N PHE A 93 -15.26 11.26 -15.09
CA PHE A 93 -14.06 12.03 -14.74
C PHE A 93 -12.95 11.72 -15.73
N LEU A 94 -12.51 12.72 -16.49
CA LEU A 94 -11.33 12.60 -17.34
C LEU A 94 -10.09 12.69 -16.46
N CYS A 95 -9.20 11.70 -16.53
CA CYS A 95 -7.97 11.69 -15.77
C CYS A 95 -6.86 12.38 -16.56
N ALA A 96 -6.27 13.41 -15.98
CA ALA A 96 -5.14 14.12 -16.56
C ALA A 96 -3.82 13.46 -16.14
N ALA A 97 -2.84 13.46 -17.04
CA ALA A 97 -1.50 13.00 -16.72
C ALA A 97 -0.78 14.02 -15.83
N VAL A 98 -0.12 13.53 -14.77
CA VAL A 98 0.64 14.29 -13.78
C VAL A 98 2.06 13.73 -13.72
N THR A 99 3.05 14.61 -13.84
CA THR A 99 4.47 14.25 -13.94
C THR A 99 5.37 14.94 -12.91
N ASP A 100 4.80 15.78 -12.06
CA ASP A 100 5.48 16.58 -11.03
C ASP A 100 5.52 15.91 -9.64
N ILE A 101 5.08 14.67 -9.56
CA ILE A 101 5.17 13.86 -8.34
C ILE A 101 6.34 12.90 -8.48
N ASP A 102 7.40 13.15 -7.74
CA ASP A 102 8.57 12.31 -7.73
C ASP A 102 8.32 10.95 -7.05
N LYS A 103 9.07 9.96 -7.50
CA LYS A 103 9.08 8.62 -6.94
C LYS A 103 10.42 8.37 -6.24
N ASP A 104 10.36 7.68 -5.10
CA ASP A 104 11.56 7.26 -4.39
C ASP A 104 12.47 6.36 -5.24
N PRO A 105 13.80 6.44 -5.06
CA PRO A 105 14.77 5.57 -5.75
C PRO A 105 14.48 4.08 -5.50
N GLY A 106 14.71 3.25 -6.51
CA GLY A 106 14.50 1.81 -6.45
C GLY A 106 14.97 1.10 -7.73
N ILE A 107 14.52 -0.13 -7.95
CA ILE A 107 14.85 -0.93 -9.13
C ILE A 107 14.26 -0.29 -10.40
N PHE A 108 13.06 0.29 -10.30
CA PHE A 108 12.38 0.94 -11.42
C PHE A 108 12.88 2.38 -11.59
N ALA A 109 12.83 2.88 -12.84
CA ALA A 109 13.22 4.25 -13.17
C ALA A 109 12.62 5.27 -12.18
N ALA A 110 13.44 6.18 -11.70
CA ALA A 110 13.12 7.24 -10.76
C ALA A 110 14.03 8.47 -11.03
N PRO A 111 13.69 9.68 -10.55
CA PRO A 111 12.49 10.06 -9.80
C PRO A 111 11.23 10.21 -10.66
N SER A 112 11.37 10.39 -11.97
CA SER A 112 10.24 10.67 -12.86
C SER A 112 9.25 9.51 -12.92
N GLN A 113 7.97 9.84 -12.86
CA GLN A 113 6.86 8.93 -13.08
C GLN A 113 5.69 9.64 -13.74
N ILE A 114 4.77 8.87 -14.32
CA ILE A 114 3.50 9.37 -14.84
C ILE A 114 2.38 8.75 -14.01
N LEU A 115 1.59 9.63 -13.38
CA LEU A 115 0.34 9.28 -12.74
C LEU A 115 -0.82 9.92 -13.54
N TYR A 116 -2.01 9.38 -13.37
CA TYR A 116 -3.23 9.97 -13.90
C TYR A 116 -4.10 10.38 -12.73
N SER A 117 -4.57 11.62 -12.70
CA SER A 117 -5.38 12.13 -11.60
C SER A 117 -6.70 12.71 -12.07
N PHE A 118 -7.69 12.63 -11.21
CA PHE A 118 -8.95 13.34 -11.34
C PHE A 118 -9.39 13.88 -9.98
N ASP A 119 -10.11 15.02 -10.01
CA ASP A 119 -10.69 15.61 -8.81
C ASP A 119 -12.16 15.25 -8.71
N ALA A 120 -12.55 14.69 -7.57
CA ALA A 120 -13.93 14.35 -7.27
C ALA A 120 -14.15 14.24 -5.76
N VAL A 121 -15.33 14.66 -5.29
CA VAL A 121 -15.81 14.38 -3.94
C VAL A 121 -16.57 13.06 -3.98
N LEU A 122 -15.97 12.01 -3.40
CA LEU A 122 -16.56 10.66 -3.40
C LEU A 122 -17.41 10.37 -2.15
N SER A 123 -17.51 11.30 -1.23
CA SER A 123 -18.37 11.20 -0.05
C SER A 123 -19.82 11.59 -0.37
N GLY A 124 -20.77 11.07 0.43
CA GLY A 124 -22.20 11.28 0.27
C GLY A 124 -22.91 10.02 -0.23
N THR A 125 -24.19 9.87 0.13
CA THR A 125 -24.93 8.62 0.00
C THR A 125 -24.93 8.04 -1.42
N GLU A 126 -25.15 8.85 -2.45
CA GLU A 126 -25.14 8.37 -3.83
C GLU A 126 -23.73 7.98 -4.29
N ASN A 127 -22.73 8.80 -3.95
CA ASN A 127 -21.34 8.55 -4.30
C ASN A 127 -20.80 7.28 -3.64
N GLU A 128 -21.12 7.10 -2.35
CA GLU A 128 -20.67 5.93 -1.57
C GLU A 128 -21.33 4.62 -2.03
N ASN A 129 -22.55 4.70 -2.56
CA ASN A 129 -23.31 3.55 -3.09
C ASN A 129 -23.14 3.35 -4.61
N SER A 130 -22.20 4.06 -5.22
CA SER A 130 -21.87 3.94 -6.64
C SER A 130 -20.75 2.94 -6.90
N ILE A 131 -20.77 2.34 -8.07
CA ILE A 131 -19.63 1.60 -8.63
C ILE A 131 -18.77 2.60 -9.42
N TYR A 132 -17.47 2.56 -9.21
CA TYR A 132 -16.51 3.35 -9.97
C TYR A 132 -15.81 2.46 -10.98
N ARG A 133 -16.03 2.76 -12.27
CA ARG A 133 -15.47 2.01 -13.39
C ARG A 133 -14.36 2.82 -14.05
N LEU A 134 -13.13 2.29 -13.97
CA LEU A 134 -11.98 2.81 -14.71
C LEU A 134 -11.97 2.21 -16.11
N VAL A 135 -11.73 3.06 -17.10
CA VAL A 135 -11.50 2.66 -18.51
C VAL A 135 -10.22 3.34 -18.99
N VAL A 136 -9.28 2.54 -19.45
CA VAL A 136 -8.00 2.96 -20.05
C VAL A 136 -7.98 2.52 -21.49
N LYS A 137 -8.05 3.46 -22.43
CA LYS A 137 -8.00 3.17 -23.87
C LYS A 137 -6.70 3.65 -24.47
N ASN A 138 -5.97 2.73 -25.09
CA ASN A 138 -4.82 3.08 -25.92
C ASN A 138 -5.32 3.49 -27.31
N LYS A 139 -5.11 4.76 -27.68
CA LYS A 139 -5.58 5.31 -28.97
C LYS A 139 -4.83 4.77 -30.16
N GLN A 140 -3.59 4.29 -29.97
CA GLN A 140 -2.75 3.76 -31.03
C GLN A 140 -3.10 2.31 -31.37
N THR A 141 -3.26 1.45 -30.34
CA THR A 141 -3.55 0.03 -30.53
C THR A 141 -5.03 -0.29 -30.53
N GLY A 142 -5.86 0.60 -29.97
CA GLY A 142 -7.28 0.36 -29.75
C GLY A 142 -7.59 -0.51 -28.53
N ASN A 143 -6.58 -1.00 -27.82
CA ASN A 143 -6.74 -1.80 -26.63
C ASN A 143 -7.46 -1.03 -25.51
N VAL A 144 -8.37 -1.70 -24.82
CA VAL A 144 -9.13 -1.15 -23.70
C VAL A 144 -8.95 -2.06 -22.49
N ALA A 145 -8.38 -1.52 -21.43
CA ALA A 145 -8.38 -2.15 -20.11
C ALA A 145 -9.44 -1.49 -19.23
N SER A 146 -10.12 -2.28 -18.39
CA SER A 146 -11.15 -1.76 -17.49
C SER A 146 -11.14 -2.47 -16.14
N ALA A 147 -11.61 -1.79 -15.10
CA ALA A 147 -11.77 -2.35 -13.77
C ALA A 147 -12.86 -1.59 -13.01
N GLU A 148 -13.48 -2.25 -12.05
CA GLU A 148 -14.55 -1.67 -11.22
C GLU A 148 -14.17 -1.80 -9.74
N THR A 149 -14.67 -0.87 -8.93
CA THR A 149 -14.62 -0.93 -7.48
C THR A 149 -15.78 -0.20 -6.84
N GLU A 150 -16.20 -0.70 -5.68
CA GLU A 150 -17.08 0.01 -4.75
C GLU A 150 -16.24 0.69 -3.68
N LEU A 151 -16.78 1.74 -3.04
CA LEU A 151 -16.06 2.46 -2.00
C LEU A 151 -16.23 1.79 -0.64
N VAL A 152 -15.15 1.72 0.12
CA VAL A 152 -15.23 1.36 1.54
C VAL A 152 -15.90 2.48 2.30
N SER A 153 -17.03 2.18 2.93
CA SER A 153 -17.82 3.15 3.69
C SER A 153 -17.18 3.53 5.04
N ASN A 154 -17.88 4.33 5.85
CA ASN A 154 -17.37 4.80 7.13
C ASN A 154 -17.18 3.67 8.15
N ILE A 155 -16.03 3.72 8.81
CA ILE A 155 -15.71 2.92 9.99
C ILE A 155 -16.09 3.74 11.22
N THR A 156 -16.67 3.14 12.23
CA THR A 156 -16.99 3.85 13.47
C THR A 156 -16.11 3.34 14.61
N LEU A 157 -15.15 4.16 15.07
CA LEU A 157 -14.33 3.82 16.23
C LEU A 157 -15.13 4.07 17.52
N LEU A 158 -15.41 2.99 18.27
CA LEU A 158 -16.21 3.01 19.50
C LEU A 158 -15.32 3.22 20.73
N THR A 159 -14.18 2.54 20.80
CA THR A 159 -13.20 2.63 21.90
C THR A 159 -11.80 2.78 21.33
N PRO A 160 -11.00 3.76 21.82
CA PRO A 160 -11.37 4.76 22.81
C PRO A 160 -12.43 5.73 22.30
N GLY A 161 -13.43 6.04 23.15
CA GLY A 161 -14.56 6.89 22.79
C GLY A 161 -14.18 8.37 22.68
N ASN A 162 -15.08 9.20 22.12
CA ASN A 162 -14.84 10.66 21.98
C ASN A 162 -14.87 11.40 23.34
N ALA A 163 -15.64 10.91 24.30
CA ALA A 163 -15.86 11.58 25.59
C ALA A 163 -14.62 11.59 26.51
N ILE A 164 -13.59 10.79 26.20
CA ILE A 164 -12.36 10.72 26.99
C ILE A 164 -11.26 11.35 26.18
N ASP A 165 -10.69 12.47 26.63
CA ASP A 165 -9.60 13.17 25.94
C ASP A 165 -8.23 12.62 26.31
N GLU A 166 -8.06 12.14 27.52
CA GLU A 166 -6.82 11.55 28.04
C GLU A 166 -6.96 10.04 28.23
N LEU A 167 -5.91 9.28 27.96
CA LEU A 167 -5.90 7.84 28.09
C LEU A 167 -4.75 7.41 29.01
N PRO A 168 -5.05 6.81 30.17
CA PRO A 168 -4.04 6.27 31.07
C PRO A 168 -3.52 4.91 30.53
N LEU A 169 -2.20 4.78 30.47
CA LEU A 169 -1.51 3.56 30.06
C LEU A 169 -0.91 2.83 31.27
N TYR A 170 -1.75 2.29 32.15
CA TYR A 170 -1.26 1.45 33.25
C TYR A 170 -0.58 0.19 32.70
N PRO A 171 0.71 -0.07 33.00
CA PRO A 171 1.45 -1.21 32.42
C PRO A 171 0.80 -2.58 32.63
N GLN A 172 0.06 -2.74 33.74
CA GLN A 172 -0.64 -3.98 34.09
C GLN A 172 -1.98 -4.17 33.37
N ASN A 173 -2.45 -3.17 32.65
CA ASN A 173 -3.75 -3.18 31.95
C ASN A 173 -3.56 -3.38 30.44
N ALA A 174 -4.66 -3.63 29.75
CA ALA A 174 -4.73 -3.63 28.29
C ALA A 174 -5.58 -2.46 27.79
N THR A 175 -5.17 -1.89 26.68
CA THR A 175 -5.96 -0.90 25.93
C THR A 175 -6.82 -1.63 24.92
N LEU A 176 -8.14 -1.45 25.05
CA LEU A 176 -9.14 -2.06 24.17
C LEU A 176 -9.48 -1.10 23.03
N ILE A 177 -9.46 -1.63 21.81
CA ILE A 177 -9.89 -0.93 20.59
C ILE A 177 -11.13 -1.66 20.07
N LYS A 178 -12.25 -0.93 20.01
CA LYS A 178 -13.51 -1.43 19.44
C LYS A 178 -13.97 -0.55 18.31
N TYR A 179 -14.44 -1.17 17.23
CA TYR A 179 -14.96 -0.44 16.09
C TYR A 179 -16.07 -1.22 15.39
N LYS A 180 -16.92 -0.51 14.65
CA LYS A 180 -17.84 -1.11 13.70
C LYS A 180 -17.25 -1.05 12.30
N THR A 181 -17.36 -2.16 11.57
CA THR A 181 -16.90 -2.29 10.19
C THR A 181 -17.65 -1.33 9.27
N GLY A 182 -16.96 -0.85 8.24
CA GLY A 182 -17.57 -0.18 7.10
C GLY A 182 -18.08 -1.17 6.07
N GLU A 183 -19.14 -0.83 5.34
CA GLU A 183 -19.59 -1.56 4.16
C GLU A 183 -18.47 -1.59 3.12
N ASN A 184 -18.35 -2.68 2.37
CA ASN A 184 -17.27 -2.98 1.42
C ASN A 184 -15.87 -3.08 2.05
N GLY A 185 -15.75 -3.02 3.38
CA GLY A 185 -14.50 -3.21 4.11
C GLY A 185 -14.24 -4.67 4.44
N LYS A 186 -13.10 -5.21 3.98
CA LYS A 186 -12.73 -6.63 4.17
C LYS A 186 -11.60 -6.84 5.15
N MET A 187 -10.48 -6.14 5.00
CA MET A 187 -9.32 -6.27 5.87
C MET A 187 -9.09 -4.97 6.63
N TYR A 188 -8.85 -5.10 7.92
CA TYR A 188 -8.63 -4.01 8.86
C TYR A 188 -7.24 -4.15 9.47
N GLU A 189 -6.38 -3.15 9.24
CA GLU A 189 -5.04 -3.08 9.81
C GLU A 189 -4.99 -1.97 10.85
N LEU A 190 -4.57 -2.30 12.06
CA LEU A 190 -4.62 -1.41 13.22
C LEU A 190 -3.23 -0.96 13.63
N PHE A 191 -3.09 0.33 13.87
CA PHE A 191 -1.87 0.97 14.34
C PHE A 191 -2.13 1.82 15.57
N ILE A 192 -1.15 1.86 16.46
CA ILE A 192 -1.02 2.88 17.48
C ILE A 192 0.23 3.68 17.18
N ARG A 193 0.12 5.00 17.16
CA ARG A 193 1.24 5.92 17.01
C ARG A 193 1.41 6.70 18.29
N PHE A 194 2.50 6.45 18.99
CA PHE A 194 2.91 7.24 20.14
C PHE A 194 3.65 8.47 19.64
N LYS A 195 3.07 9.64 19.83
CA LYS A 195 3.64 10.94 19.43
C LYS A 195 4.33 11.59 20.61
N TYR A 196 5.54 12.06 20.38
CA TYR A 196 6.31 12.78 21.37
C TYR A 196 7.17 13.86 20.73
N ARG A 197 7.60 14.81 21.50
CA ARG A 197 8.57 15.82 21.09
C ARG A 197 9.86 15.65 21.83
N GLU A 198 10.99 15.89 21.16
CA GLU A 198 12.31 15.87 21.77
C GLU A 198 13.11 17.12 21.40
N TYR A 199 13.99 17.54 22.30
CA TYR A 199 14.99 18.56 22.04
C TYR A 199 16.32 18.19 22.69
N SER A 200 17.42 18.75 22.16
CA SER A 200 18.76 18.59 22.71
C SER A 200 18.99 19.63 23.83
N LEU A 201 19.73 19.25 24.86
CA LEU A 201 20.20 20.21 25.87
C LEU A 201 21.07 21.32 25.24
N LEU A 202 21.77 21.00 24.14
CA LEU A 202 22.62 21.95 23.42
C LEU A 202 21.84 22.96 22.58
N ASP A 203 20.64 22.62 22.15
CA ASP A 203 19.74 23.48 21.41
C ASP A 203 18.29 23.23 21.84
N GLN A 204 17.81 24.03 22.78
CA GLN A 204 16.47 23.94 23.34
C GLN A 204 15.40 24.59 22.45
N SER A 205 15.82 25.32 21.41
CA SER A 205 14.89 25.94 20.44
C SER A 205 14.48 24.98 19.35
N ASP A 206 15.27 23.94 19.06
CA ASP A 206 14.97 22.92 18.04
C ASP A 206 14.18 21.75 18.65
N ILE A 207 12.87 21.96 18.74
CA ILE A 207 11.92 20.93 19.21
C ILE A 207 11.44 20.12 18.04
N VAL A 208 11.80 18.85 17.98
CA VAL A 208 11.46 17.92 16.89
C VAL A 208 10.33 16.99 17.32
N SER A 209 9.28 16.94 16.51
CA SER A 209 8.18 15.95 16.67
C SER A 209 8.61 14.58 16.15
N LYS A 210 8.37 13.55 16.95
CA LYS A 210 8.73 12.16 16.67
C LYS A 210 7.51 11.26 16.86
N VAL A 211 7.54 10.09 16.20
CA VAL A 211 6.47 9.09 16.25
C VAL A 211 7.09 7.71 16.41
N VAL A 212 6.57 6.93 17.34
CA VAL A 212 6.79 5.48 17.39
C VAL A 212 5.51 4.81 16.92
N GLU A 213 5.58 4.07 15.83
CA GLU A 213 4.46 3.33 15.27
C GLU A 213 4.49 1.88 15.74
N ILE A 214 3.36 1.40 16.25
CA ILE A 214 3.13 0.05 16.71
C ILE A 214 2.04 -0.57 15.84
N ASN A 215 2.41 -1.54 15.01
CA ASN A 215 1.45 -2.29 14.20
C ASN A 215 0.84 -3.41 15.06
N LEU A 216 -0.48 -3.39 15.23
CA LEU A 216 -1.22 -4.38 16.00
C LEU A 216 -1.65 -5.59 15.15
N GLY A 217 -1.36 -5.55 13.84
CA GLY A 217 -1.70 -6.61 12.91
C GLY A 217 -2.98 -6.36 12.13
N ARG A 218 -3.42 -7.41 11.46
CA ARG A 218 -4.55 -7.39 10.52
C ARG A 218 -5.65 -8.33 10.97
N ILE A 219 -6.89 -7.89 10.80
CA ILE A 219 -8.09 -8.72 10.99
C ILE A 219 -8.90 -8.68 9.69
N THR A 220 -9.26 -9.86 9.20
CA THR A 220 -10.16 -9.98 8.05
C THR A 220 -11.59 -10.21 8.53
N ASN A 221 -12.54 -9.48 7.96
CA ASN A 221 -13.96 -9.71 8.20
C ASN A 221 -14.47 -10.82 7.28
N ASP A 222 -15.43 -11.62 7.76
CA ASP A 222 -16.00 -12.73 6.98
C ASP A 222 -16.82 -12.23 5.79
N ASN A 223 -17.54 -11.13 5.98
CA ASN A 223 -18.35 -10.46 4.94
C ASN A 223 -17.99 -8.97 4.82
N THR A 224 -18.64 -8.27 3.90
CA THR A 224 -18.46 -6.86 3.61
C THR A 224 -19.68 -6.00 3.92
N ASP A 225 -20.69 -6.53 4.63
CA ASP A 225 -21.98 -5.86 4.87
C ASP A 225 -21.90 -4.61 5.76
N GLY A 226 -20.79 -4.45 6.48
CA GLY A 226 -20.62 -3.35 7.41
C GLY A 226 -21.33 -3.56 8.76
N GLY A 227 -21.15 -2.62 9.69
CA GLY A 227 -21.85 -2.59 10.99
C GLY A 227 -21.45 -3.63 12.02
N LYS A 228 -20.62 -4.63 11.69
CA LYS A 228 -20.15 -5.66 12.62
C LYS A 228 -19.19 -5.05 13.63
N GLU A 229 -19.43 -5.29 14.93
CA GLU A 229 -18.49 -4.88 15.97
C GLU A 229 -17.28 -5.82 15.97
N MET A 230 -16.12 -5.22 15.84
CA MET A 230 -14.82 -5.88 15.96
C MET A 230 -14.02 -5.29 17.12
N ARG A 231 -13.12 -6.08 17.69
CA ARG A 231 -12.30 -5.66 18.82
C ARG A 231 -10.89 -6.22 18.72
N MET A 232 -9.95 -5.42 19.19
CA MET A 232 -8.56 -5.80 19.42
C MET A 232 -8.11 -5.20 20.74
N SER A 233 -7.20 -5.85 21.43
CA SER A 233 -6.56 -5.30 22.64
C SER A 233 -5.05 -5.40 22.52
N ILE A 234 -4.38 -4.45 23.14
CA ILE A 234 -2.93 -4.47 23.33
C ILE A 234 -2.62 -4.35 24.81
N GLU A 235 -1.77 -5.22 25.33
CA GLU A 235 -1.20 -5.07 26.66
C GLU A 235 -0.37 -3.78 26.71
N ASN A 236 -0.67 -2.89 27.65
CA ASN A 236 0.05 -1.61 27.74
C ASN A 236 1.54 -1.79 27.96
N ALA A 237 1.96 -2.85 28.65
CA ALA A 237 3.37 -3.20 28.79
C ALA A 237 4.08 -3.36 27.43
N SER A 238 3.39 -3.85 26.40
CA SER A 238 3.95 -3.98 25.05
C SER A 238 4.19 -2.61 24.39
N ILE A 239 3.42 -1.58 24.75
CA ILE A 239 3.67 -0.20 24.31
C ILE A 239 5.00 0.28 24.89
N TYR A 240 5.24 0.10 26.19
CA TYR A 240 6.53 0.46 26.81
C TYR A 240 7.72 -0.31 26.20
N GLN A 241 7.54 -1.59 25.87
CA GLN A 241 8.56 -2.37 25.16
C GLN A 241 8.85 -1.80 23.76
N ALA A 242 7.82 -1.41 23.03
CA ALA A 242 7.98 -0.79 21.72
C ALA A 242 8.70 0.57 21.80
N LEU A 243 8.38 1.39 22.82
CA LEU A 243 9.10 2.64 23.08
C LEU A 243 10.58 2.36 23.40
N PHE A 244 10.85 1.39 24.26
CA PHE A 244 12.22 0.97 24.60
C PHE A 244 13.03 0.53 23.36
N ALA A 245 12.40 -0.20 22.45
CA ALA A 245 13.06 -0.66 21.24
C ALA A 245 13.32 0.46 20.22
N ALA A 246 12.43 1.46 20.15
CA ALA A 246 12.46 2.50 19.11
C ALA A 246 13.15 3.80 19.53
N ILE A 247 13.13 4.15 20.83
CA ILE A 247 13.63 5.43 21.32
C ILE A 247 15.02 5.23 21.96
N PRO A 248 16.07 5.87 21.41
CA PRO A 248 17.41 5.79 22.00
C PRO A 248 17.41 6.37 23.42
N LYS A 249 18.21 5.73 24.30
CA LYS A 249 18.49 6.27 25.62
C LYS A 249 19.23 7.61 25.49
N SER A 250 19.04 8.46 26.47
CA SER A 250 19.80 9.69 26.59
C SER A 250 21.19 9.39 27.16
N THR A 251 22.25 9.97 26.58
CA THR A 251 23.63 9.81 27.03
C THR A 251 24.19 11.16 27.43
N PRO A 252 25.24 11.21 28.25
CA PRO A 252 25.90 12.48 28.62
C PRO A 252 26.33 13.32 27.41
N GLU A 253 26.78 12.65 26.32
CA GLU A 253 27.26 13.32 25.11
C GLU A 253 26.10 13.77 24.21
N ASN A 254 24.94 13.16 24.36
CA ASN A 254 23.74 13.47 23.56
C ASN A 254 22.48 13.43 24.43
N THR A 255 22.44 14.38 25.38
CA THR A 255 21.29 14.50 26.28
C THR A 255 20.07 15.01 25.54
N LYS A 256 19.03 14.17 25.47
CA LYS A 256 17.72 14.52 24.92
C LYS A 256 16.69 14.59 26.03
N TYR A 257 15.81 15.58 25.94
CA TYR A 257 14.62 15.71 26.79
C TYR A 257 13.37 15.48 25.93
N ARG A 258 12.36 14.82 26.50
CA ARG A 258 11.18 14.40 25.76
C ARG A 258 9.89 14.74 26.46
N TYR A 259 8.91 15.18 25.67
CA TYR A 259 7.52 15.38 26.09
C TYR A 259 6.65 14.32 25.44
N ALA A 260 5.95 13.52 26.22
CA ALA A 260 4.93 12.60 25.72
C ALA A 260 3.66 13.40 25.38
N ASP A 261 3.22 13.36 24.14
CA ASP A 261 2.10 14.18 23.67
C ASP A 261 0.80 13.38 23.59
N SER A 262 0.76 12.35 22.73
CA SER A 262 -0.51 11.67 22.45
C SER A 262 -0.32 10.27 21.89
N LEU A 263 -1.40 9.48 21.99
CA LEU A 263 -1.61 8.25 21.26
C LEU A 263 -2.61 8.48 20.12
N GLN A 264 -2.21 8.15 18.92
CA GLN A 264 -3.09 8.14 17.76
C GLN A 264 -3.42 6.70 17.40
N PHE A 265 -4.71 6.36 17.47
CA PHE A 265 -5.28 5.11 17.01
C PHE A 265 -5.66 5.27 15.55
N GLN A 266 -5.16 4.40 14.68
CA GLN A 266 -5.51 4.40 13.26
C GLN A 266 -5.96 3.01 12.84
N ILE A 267 -7.06 2.95 12.10
CA ILE A 267 -7.57 1.76 11.44
C ILE A 267 -7.58 2.04 9.95
N ASN A 268 -6.78 1.29 9.21
CA ASN A 268 -6.80 1.29 7.76
C ASN A 268 -7.65 0.12 7.28
N VAL A 269 -8.48 0.35 6.28
CA VAL A 269 -9.38 -0.65 5.73
C VAL A 269 -9.15 -0.80 4.23
N ALA A 270 -9.08 -2.04 3.79
CA ALA A 270 -8.99 -2.42 2.40
C ALA A 270 -10.31 -3.10 1.96
N ALA A 271 -10.74 -2.80 0.74
CA ALA A 271 -11.80 -3.54 0.09
C ALA A 271 -11.36 -4.98 -0.26
N ASP A 272 -12.29 -5.82 -0.74
CA ASP A 272 -12.04 -7.24 -0.98
C ASP A 272 -10.96 -7.50 -2.03
N ASP A 273 -11.00 -6.81 -3.16
CA ASP A 273 -9.98 -6.92 -4.22
C ASP A 273 -8.58 -6.56 -3.71
N MET A 274 -8.46 -5.44 -2.97
CA MET A 274 -7.20 -5.05 -2.37
C MET A 274 -6.73 -6.08 -1.33
N THR A 275 -7.65 -6.65 -0.55
CA THR A 275 -7.36 -7.70 0.42
C THR A 275 -6.82 -8.96 -0.25
N THR A 276 -7.47 -9.39 -1.33
CA THR A 276 -7.06 -10.54 -2.13
C THR A 276 -5.68 -10.30 -2.76
N TYR A 277 -5.48 -9.11 -3.36
CA TYR A 277 -4.20 -8.72 -3.93
C TYR A 277 -3.06 -8.76 -2.89
N LEU A 278 -3.29 -8.21 -1.71
CA LEU A 278 -2.29 -8.22 -0.63
C LEU A 278 -1.97 -9.63 -0.15
N ASN A 279 -2.98 -10.49 0.00
CA ASN A 279 -2.80 -11.87 0.45
C ASN A 279 -1.99 -12.71 -0.55
N VAL A 280 -2.28 -12.55 -1.84
CA VAL A 280 -1.59 -13.27 -2.93
C VAL A 280 -0.13 -12.82 -3.06
N ASN A 281 0.15 -11.53 -2.84
CA ASN A 281 1.49 -10.95 -2.98
C ASN A 281 2.32 -10.99 -1.68
N GLN A 282 1.84 -11.61 -0.59
CA GLN A 282 2.64 -11.78 0.61
C GLN A 282 3.89 -12.65 0.34
N PRO A 283 5.01 -12.39 1.04
CA PRO A 283 6.16 -13.27 0.98
C PRO A 283 5.74 -14.70 1.35
N SER A 284 5.89 -15.63 0.44
CA SER A 284 5.59 -17.05 0.67
C SER A 284 6.87 -17.79 1.05
N ASN A 285 6.82 -18.56 2.10
CA ASN A 285 7.88 -19.49 2.49
C ASN A 285 7.78 -20.84 1.72
N THR A 286 6.86 -20.94 0.75
CA THR A 286 6.68 -22.16 -0.03
C THR A 286 7.61 -22.17 -1.24
N ILE A 287 8.13 -23.37 -1.59
CA ILE A 287 9.00 -23.65 -2.74
C ILE A 287 8.17 -23.72 -4.05
N ALA A 288 7.00 -23.11 -4.10
CA ALA A 288 6.17 -23.10 -5.29
C ALA A 288 6.90 -22.35 -6.43
N GLN A 289 7.09 -22.98 -7.58
CA GLN A 289 7.78 -22.40 -8.73
C GLN A 289 7.00 -21.25 -9.39
N GLU A 290 5.69 -21.23 -9.24
CA GLU A 290 4.83 -20.17 -9.76
C GLU A 290 4.09 -19.48 -8.61
N ARG A 291 4.21 -18.14 -8.53
CA ARG A 291 3.43 -17.35 -7.60
C ARG A 291 2.05 -17.11 -8.19
N PRO A 292 0.96 -17.33 -7.46
CA PRO A 292 -0.36 -16.95 -7.92
C PRO A 292 -0.36 -15.44 -8.19
N GLN A 293 -1.05 -15.02 -9.25
CA GLN A 293 -1.24 -13.63 -9.58
C GLN A 293 -2.71 -13.29 -9.42
N TYR A 294 -2.99 -12.11 -8.89
CA TYR A 294 -4.35 -11.59 -8.80
C TYR A 294 -4.44 -10.26 -9.55
N THR A 295 -5.49 -10.11 -10.33
CA THR A 295 -5.86 -8.85 -10.96
C THR A 295 -7.38 -8.77 -11.06
N ASN A 296 -7.95 -7.58 -10.86
CA ASN A 296 -9.34 -7.25 -11.18
C ASN A 296 -9.45 -6.35 -12.42
N VAL A 297 -8.36 -6.22 -13.19
CA VAL A 297 -8.30 -5.42 -14.42
C VAL A 297 -8.56 -6.31 -15.63
N GLU A 298 -9.68 -6.10 -16.30
CA GLU A 298 -10.01 -6.77 -17.56
C GLU A 298 -9.08 -6.28 -18.68
N ASN A 299 -8.58 -7.20 -19.50
CA ASN A 299 -7.60 -6.96 -20.58
C ASN A 299 -6.34 -6.22 -20.13
N GLY A 300 -5.99 -6.36 -18.85
CA GLY A 300 -4.82 -5.75 -18.22
C GLY A 300 -4.37 -6.52 -16.99
N LEU A 301 -3.46 -5.93 -16.23
CA LEU A 301 -2.97 -6.44 -14.96
C LEU A 301 -3.08 -5.37 -13.87
N GLY A 302 -3.00 -5.80 -12.61
CA GLY A 302 -2.91 -4.90 -11.47
C GLY A 302 -4.18 -4.82 -10.65
N LEU A 303 -4.45 -3.65 -10.09
CA LEU A 303 -5.51 -3.46 -9.10
C LEU A 303 -6.17 -2.09 -9.25
N PHE A 304 -7.48 -2.06 -9.34
CA PHE A 304 -8.29 -0.86 -9.11
C PHE A 304 -9.28 -1.17 -8.00
N SER A 305 -9.09 -0.56 -6.82
CA SER A 305 -9.84 -0.90 -5.62
C SER A 305 -10.08 0.33 -4.76
N SER A 306 -10.60 0.14 -3.56
CA SER A 306 -10.83 1.22 -2.62
C SER A 306 -10.24 0.93 -1.24
N ARG A 307 -10.00 1.99 -0.51
CA ARG A 307 -9.54 1.99 0.88
C ARG A 307 -10.25 3.06 1.68
N ASN A 308 -10.23 2.92 2.98
CA ASN A 308 -10.65 3.96 3.90
C ASN A 308 -9.79 3.91 5.17
N SER A 309 -9.82 4.96 5.97
CA SER A 309 -9.16 4.98 7.27
C SER A 309 -9.90 5.86 8.26
N ILE A 310 -9.78 5.51 9.53
CA ILE A 310 -10.21 6.36 10.62
C ILE A 310 -9.06 6.55 11.60
N THR A 311 -8.95 7.75 12.12
CA THR A 311 -7.93 8.12 13.09
C THR A 311 -8.58 8.76 14.31
N ARG A 312 -8.09 8.43 15.52
CA ARG A 312 -8.47 9.09 16.77
C ARG A 312 -7.25 9.33 17.64
N THR A 313 -7.09 10.55 18.09
CA THR A 313 -6.01 10.96 18.97
C THR A 313 -6.51 11.08 20.39
N LYS A 314 -5.74 10.59 21.36
CA LYS A 314 -5.92 10.72 22.81
C LYS A 314 -4.65 11.27 23.42
N TYR A 315 -4.78 12.24 24.30
CA TYR A 315 -3.64 12.77 25.03
C TYR A 315 -3.15 11.79 26.08
N ILE A 316 -1.88 11.86 26.41
CA ILE A 316 -1.26 11.07 27.46
C ILE A 316 -1.48 11.79 28.77
N ASP A 317 -2.01 11.08 29.79
CA ASP A 317 -2.28 11.65 31.10
C ASP A 317 -1.01 11.76 31.95
N ASP A 318 -1.08 12.52 33.03
CA ASP A 318 0.03 12.75 33.96
C ASP A 318 0.53 11.46 34.61
N PHE A 319 -0.38 10.50 34.87
CA PHE A 319 0.00 9.20 35.41
C PHE A 319 0.91 8.43 34.45
N THR A 320 0.56 8.41 33.17
CA THR A 320 1.38 7.75 32.14
C THR A 320 2.73 8.43 31.99
N VAL A 321 2.79 9.77 32.04
CA VAL A 321 4.05 10.51 32.01
C VAL A 321 4.91 10.14 33.22
N ASP A 322 4.34 10.10 34.42
CA ASP A 322 5.07 9.66 35.62
C ASP A 322 5.55 8.21 35.53
N THR A 323 4.73 7.35 34.91
CA THR A 323 5.14 5.95 34.66
C THR A 323 6.31 5.88 33.68
N LEU A 324 6.28 6.62 32.56
CA LEU A 324 7.38 6.70 31.59
C LEU A 324 8.70 7.15 32.26
N ARG A 325 8.61 8.03 33.23
CA ARG A 325 9.77 8.56 33.98
C ARG A 325 10.38 7.57 34.97
N ARG A 326 9.62 6.60 35.43
CA ARG A 326 10.01 5.64 36.50
C ARG A 326 10.10 4.19 36.05
N ASN A 327 9.58 3.87 34.85
CA ASN A 327 9.61 2.52 34.35
C ASN A 327 11.02 2.16 33.88
N PRO A 328 11.59 1.01 34.29
CA PRO A 328 12.95 0.60 33.93
C PRO A 328 13.25 0.55 32.44
N LEU A 329 12.23 0.39 31.59
CA LEU A 329 12.38 0.41 30.13
C LEU A 329 12.52 1.83 29.57
N THR A 330 11.97 2.84 30.25
CA THR A 330 11.83 4.20 29.65
C THR A 330 12.41 5.32 30.51
N GLU A 331 12.85 5.07 31.75
CA GLU A 331 13.40 6.07 32.66
C GLU A 331 14.66 6.80 32.13
N GLU A 332 15.51 6.06 31.39
CA GLU A 332 16.74 6.63 30.79
C GLU A 332 16.45 7.46 29.52
N MET A 333 15.20 7.63 29.14
CA MET A 333 14.81 8.43 27.96
C MET A 333 14.59 9.93 28.32
N ASN A 334 14.73 10.32 29.58
CA ASN A 334 14.57 11.69 30.10
C ASN A 334 13.20 12.31 29.74
N TRP A 335 12.12 11.63 30.12
CA TRP A 335 10.78 12.19 30.00
C TRP A 335 10.58 13.36 30.99
N LEU A 336 10.06 14.46 30.47
CA LEU A 336 9.73 15.62 31.27
C LEU A 336 8.27 15.52 31.81
N PRO A 337 8.00 16.11 32.95
CA PRO A 337 6.62 16.27 33.41
C PRO A 337 5.85 17.14 32.41
N ARG A 338 4.55 16.98 32.41
CA ARG A 338 3.62 17.73 31.57
C ARG A 338 3.47 19.18 32.06
#